data_d2555ef717d2fe5f3a6aff31885e48e9
#
_entry.id   d2555ef717d2fe5f3a6aff31885e48e9
#
_cell.length_a   1.000
_cell.length_b   1.000
_cell.length_c   1.000
_cell.angle_alpha   90.00
_cell.angle_beta   90.00
_cell.angle_gamma   90.00
#
_symmetry.space_group_name_H-M   'P 1'
#
loop_
_entity.id
_entity.type
_entity.pdbx_description
1 polymer ?
#
loop_
_entity_poly.entity_id
_entity_poly.type
_entity_poly.pdbx_seq_one_letter_code
_entity_poly.pdbx_strand_id
1 'polypeptide(L)'
;KKKTYPKVILPGDYPDPSIMRDGKDYYMTHSPFYYAPGFLIWHSQDLMNWEPLCRVMPQYEGSAMAPDLLKYKDTYYIYYPAAGTNWVMWAKDIRGPWSLPVDLKVGGIDPGHVVDREGNRYLYVDKGEVIRLTEDGLATVGEKKKVYDGWKYPDHWDTECMCLESPKLNEHNGYYYLTSAQGGTAGPATSHMVVSARSKSVTGPWENSPYNPIVHTYSATDSWWSKGHGTLIDDVNGNWWIVYHAYANGYHTLGRSTLIEPIEWTEDGWYRTVSAATPVTPEQEIKHGLELSDDFKGPQLGLQWTFWKEYAPKSLTFKEDILWMKAKGRTPADGRVLLTTAEDKNYETQVEIRTGNGNVAGLILYYNEKAYAGVVSDGKRFYIYRNAEHKTELPNRIGKHFFARLHNCGNRLSVEVSKDGEEWTVLASDMDVSSLHHNNYGGFYALRVGLFSAGKGSSGFSRFRYRNAVPREKDMSAYLMVFHKDEDHGLHMAISPDGYTFTALNEGKPVIAGDTIAEQKGIRDPHIFRGPDGAFYLSMTDLHIYAQRDGYRDTEWERDGKEYGWGNNRGLVLMKSWDLIHWKRTNLRFDKLSAAYSEVGCAWAPEVFF
;
A
#
# COMPACT_ATOMS: atom_id res chain seq x y z
N LYS A 1 2.19 4.39 27.60
CA LYS A 1 1.61 4.55 26.26
C LYS A 1 0.76 3.32 25.95
N LYS A 2 -0.54 3.54 25.62
CA LYS A 2 -1.45 2.46 25.21
C LYS A 2 -0.96 1.87 23.90
N LYS A 3 -0.81 0.55 23.83
CA LYS A 3 -0.49 -0.12 22.56
C LYS A 3 -1.69 -0.04 21.63
N THR A 4 -1.47 0.48 20.43
CA THR A 4 -2.49 0.59 19.39
C THR A 4 -2.36 -0.58 18.42
N TYR A 5 -3.48 -1.23 18.16
CA TYR A 5 -3.63 -2.15 17.04
C TYR A 5 -4.31 -1.41 15.87
N PRO A 6 -4.13 -1.87 14.63
CA PRO A 6 -3.35 -3.03 14.20
C PRO A 6 -1.84 -2.80 14.29
N LYS A 7 -1.08 -3.90 14.34
CA LYS A 7 0.37 -3.88 14.21
C LYS A 7 0.80 -4.39 12.85
N VAL A 8 1.85 -3.77 12.29
CA VAL A 8 2.47 -4.22 11.06
C VAL A 8 3.43 -5.36 11.39
N ILE A 9 3.17 -6.55 10.88
CA ILE A 9 4.05 -7.70 11.06
C ILE A 9 4.96 -7.93 9.84
N LEU A 10 4.49 -7.59 8.64
CA LEU A 10 5.30 -7.58 7.42
C LEU A 10 5.02 -6.28 6.65
N PRO A 11 5.92 -5.28 6.74
CA PRO A 11 5.81 -4.06 5.97
C PRO A 11 6.22 -4.30 4.51
N GLY A 12 5.61 -3.56 3.59
CA GLY A 12 5.89 -3.66 2.16
C GLY A 12 4.83 -4.46 1.42
N ASP A 13 5.26 -5.25 0.43
CA ASP A 13 4.37 -5.95 -0.49
C ASP A 13 4.11 -7.40 -0.05
N TYR A 14 3.18 -7.55 0.89
CA TYR A 14 2.75 -8.84 1.43
C TYR A 14 1.23 -8.94 1.45
N PRO A 15 0.59 -8.96 0.25
CA PRO A 15 -0.86 -8.96 0.11
C PRO A 15 -1.45 -10.35 0.27
N ASP A 16 -2.75 -10.38 0.59
CA ASP A 16 -3.56 -11.60 0.64
C ASP A 16 -2.98 -12.65 1.60
N PRO A 17 -2.76 -12.30 2.87
CA PRO A 17 -2.14 -13.22 3.81
C PRO A 17 -2.99 -14.46 4.05
N SER A 18 -2.35 -15.62 4.02
CA SER A 18 -2.91 -16.89 4.46
C SER A 18 -2.03 -17.46 5.56
N ILE A 19 -2.59 -17.63 6.75
CA ILE A 19 -1.87 -18.06 7.94
C ILE A 19 -2.44 -19.36 8.48
N MET A 20 -1.58 -20.23 8.99
CA MET A 20 -1.95 -21.47 9.65
C MET A 20 -1.10 -21.74 10.89
N ARG A 21 -1.60 -22.57 11.80
CA ARG A 21 -0.86 -23.04 12.96
C ARG A 21 -0.67 -24.55 12.91
N ASP A 22 0.54 -24.99 13.18
CA ASP A 22 0.92 -26.38 13.36
C ASP A 22 1.60 -26.55 14.74
N GLY A 23 0.81 -26.93 15.74
CA GLY A 23 1.29 -26.97 17.12
C GLY A 23 1.64 -25.57 17.62
N LYS A 24 2.92 -25.34 17.89
CA LYS A 24 3.47 -24.05 18.34
C LYS A 24 4.04 -23.21 17.20
N ASP A 25 4.03 -23.73 15.97
CA ASP A 25 4.58 -23.08 14.80
C ASP A 25 3.48 -22.44 13.98
N TYR A 26 3.72 -21.22 13.50
CA TYR A 26 2.85 -20.51 12.59
C TYR A 26 3.55 -20.34 11.25
N TYR A 27 2.79 -20.55 10.17
CA TYR A 27 3.27 -20.36 8.81
C TYR A 27 2.34 -19.43 8.06
N MET A 28 2.90 -18.59 7.22
CA MET A 28 2.14 -17.60 6.44
C MET A 28 2.72 -17.48 5.05
N THR A 29 1.87 -17.27 4.07
CA THR A 29 2.26 -16.95 2.71
C THR A 29 1.28 -15.94 2.09
N HIS A 30 1.62 -15.43 0.92
CA HIS A 30 0.96 -14.29 0.26
C HIS A 30 0.88 -14.54 -1.24
N SER A 31 0.16 -13.67 -1.94
CA SER A 31 0.08 -13.69 -3.41
C SER A 31 1.44 -13.35 -4.04
N PRO A 32 2.00 -14.22 -4.88
CA PRO A 32 3.21 -13.89 -5.62
C PRO A 32 2.96 -13.14 -6.92
N PHE A 33 1.75 -13.12 -7.45
CA PHE A 33 1.41 -12.54 -8.75
C PHE A 33 2.39 -12.99 -9.84
N TYR A 34 2.99 -12.06 -10.57
CA TYR A 34 3.99 -12.36 -11.62
C TYR A 34 5.42 -12.49 -11.08
N TYR A 35 5.60 -12.37 -9.77
CA TYR A 35 6.92 -12.55 -9.16
C TYR A 35 7.23 -14.04 -8.98
N ALA A 36 8.38 -14.48 -9.47
CA ALA A 36 8.82 -15.86 -9.36
C ALA A 36 10.26 -15.97 -8.85
N PRO A 37 10.60 -16.99 -8.03
CA PRO A 37 9.77 -18.11 -7.60
C PRO A 37 8.67 -17.68 -6.60
N GLY A 38 7.51 -18.36 -6.66
CA GLY A 38 6.34 -18.02 -5.88
C GLY A 38 6.28 -18.68 -4.52
N PHE A 39 5.35 -18.17 -3.76
CA PHE A 39 4.98 -18.52 -2.40
C PHE A 39 6.15 -18.59 -1.43
N LEU A 40 6.57 -17.42 -0.97
CA LEU A 40 7.48 -17.32 0.16
C LEU A 40 6.74 -17.74 1.43
N ILE A 41 7.20 -18.80 2.06
CA ILE A 41 6.69 -19.26 3.35
C ILE A 41 7.44 -18.55 4.46
N TRP A 42 6.68 -17.93 5.35
CA TRP A 42 7.17 -17.29 6.58
C TRP A 42 6.85 -18.17 7.78
N HIS A 43 7.74 -18.18 8.76
CA HIS A 43 7.62 -18.94 10.00
C HIS A 43 7.70 -18.03 11.22
N SER A 44 6.86 -18.29 12.22
CA SER A 44 6.88 -17.61 13.52
C SER A 44 6.49 -18.56 14.64
N GLN A 45 6.90 -18.23 15.87
CA GLN A 45 6.43 -18.90 17.09
C GLN A 45 5.68 -17.94 18.03
N ASP A 46 5.49 -16.69 17.64
CA ASP A 46 4.83 -15.66 18.47
C ASP A 46 3.81 -14.79 17.72
N LEU A 47 3.59 -15.03 16.42
CA LEU A 47 2.75 -14.25 15.50
C LEU A 47 3.25 -12.84 15.19
N MET A 48 4.26 -12.36 15.87
CA MET A 48 4.78 -11.00 15.73
C MET A 48 6.10 -10.95 14.95
N ASN A 49 7.01 -11.86 15.25
CA ASN A 49 8.31 -11.94 14.63
C ASN A 49 8.37 -13.10 13.63
N TRP A 50 8.68 -12.79 12.39
CA TRP A 50 8.61 -13.70 11.27
C TRP A 50 9.95 -13.87 10.58
N GLU A 51 10.31 -15.12 10.29
CA GLU A 51 11.51 -15.47 9.53
C GLU A 51 11.11 -16.07 8.18
N PRO A 52 11.78 -15.69 7.09
CA PRO A 52 11.55 -16.32 5.79
C PRO A 52 12.08 -17.75 5.82
N LEU A 53 11.31 -18.69 5.31
CA LEU A 53 11.66 -20.10 5.38
C LEU A 53 12.13 -20.65 4.04
N CYS A 54 11.30 -20.55 3.03
CA CYS A 54 11.58 -21.09 1.69
C CYS A 54 10.56 -20.56 0.67
N ARG A 55 10.87 -20.73 -0.62
CA ARG A 55 9.93 -20.54 -1.72
C ARG A 55 9.57 -21.89 -2.31
N VAL A 56 8.28 -22.13 -2.53
CA VAL A 56 7.78 -23.48 -2.80
C VAL A 56 7.36 -23.72 -4.24
N MET A 57 7.27 -22.68 -5.06
CA MET A 57 6.88 -22.78 -6.46
C MET A 57 8.05 -22.35 -7.38
N PRO A 58 8.96 -23.30 -7.75
CA PRO A 58 10.18 -23.00 -8.50
C PRO A 58 9.95 -22.94 -10.03
N GLN A 59 8.80 -22.48 -10.46
CA GLN A 59 8.43 -22.27 -11.85
C GLN A 59 7.59 -21.01 -11.97
N TYR A 60 7.41 -20.55 -13.19
CA TYR A 60 6.52 -19.46 -13.52
C TYR A 60 5.31 -19.99 -14.31
N GLU A 61 4.12 -19.77 -13.79
CA GLU A 61 2.85 -20.24 -14.35
C GLU A 61 1.85 -19.10 -14.59
N GLY A 62 2.33 -17.90 -14.78
CA GLY A 62 1.49 -16.72 -14.86
C GLY A 62 1.26 -16.09 -13.49
N SER A 63 0.20 -15.30 -13.35
CA SER A 63 -0.15 -14.62 -12.09
C SER A 63 -0.81 -15.59 -11.13
N ALA A 64 -0.05 -16.13 -10.18
CA ALA A 64 -0.60 -16.86 -9.05
C ALA A 64 -1.06 -15.86 -7.99
N MET A 65 -2.30 -15.99 -7.54
CA MET A 65 -2.93 -15.04 -6.62
C MET A 65 -3.23 -15.69 -5.27
N ALA A 66 -4.03 -15.03 -4.50
CA ALA A 66 -4.39 -15.31 -3.11
C ALA A 66 -4.45 -16.80 -2.76
N PRO A 67 -3.46 -17.31 -2.01
CA PRO A 67 -3.38 -18.72 -1.63
C PRO A 67 -4.21 -19.05 -0.41
N ASP A 68 -4.49 -20.33 -0.23
CA ASP A 68 -4.90 -20.91 1.04
C ASP A 68 -3.88 -21.95 1.47
N LEU A 69 -3.08 -21.61 2.47
CA LEU A 69 -2.07 -22.47 3.07
C LEU A 69 -2.67 -23.18 4.26
N LEU A 70 -2.61 -24.50 4.27
CA LEU A 70 -3.16 -25.31 5.36
C LEU A 70 -2.40 -26.61 5.56
N LYS A 71 -2.61 -27.21 6.72
CA LYS A 71 -2.24 -28.59 7.00
C LYS A 71 -3.52 -29.41 7.23
N TYR A 72 -3.66 -30.52 6.54
CA TYR A 72 -4.72 -31.48 6.78
C TYR A 72 -4.11 -32.86 7.00
N LYS A 73 -4.39 -33.41 8.17
CA LYS A 73 -3.72 -34.64 8.67
C LYS A 73 -2.20 -34.42 8.70
N ASP A 74 -1.43 -35.18 7.92
CA ASP A 74 0.02 -35.14 7.89
C ASP A 74 0.60 -34.37 6.67
N THR A 75 -0.23 -33.66 5.92
CA THR A 75 0.16 -33.05 4.64
C THR A 75 -0.16 -31.56 4.61
N TYR A 76 0.78 -30.77 4.10
CA TYR A 76 0.61 -29.35 3.82
C TYR A 76 0.08 -29.17 2.41
N TYR A 77 -0.83 -28.22 2.24
CA TYR A 77 -1.45 -27.86 0.96
C TYR A 77 -1.39 -26.35 0.74
N ILE A 78 -1.18 -25.96 -0.51
CA ILE A 78 -1.43 -24.60 -0.97
C ILE A 78 -2.40 -24.69 -2.14
N TYR A 79 -3.62 -24.18 -1.94
CA TYR A 79 -4.60 -23.96 -3.01
C TYR A 79 -4.45 -22.53 -3.51
N TYR A 80 -4.40 -22.34 -4.84
CA TYR A 80 -4.24 -21.00 -5.39
C TYR A 80 -4.83 -20.89 -6.80
N PRO A 81 -5.32 -19.69 -7.21
CA PRO A 81 -5.77 -19.44 -8.57
C PRO A 81 -4.62 -18.98 -9.44
N ALA A 82 -4.57 -19.47 -10.67
CA ALA A 82 -3.70 -19.00 -11.73
C ALA A 82 -4.24 -19.48 -13.08
N ALA A 83 -3.99 -18.71 -14.14
CA ALA A 83 -4.36 -19.07 -15.52
C ALA A 83 -5.85 -19.47 -15.68
N GLY A 84 -6.75 -18.81 -14.96
CA GLY A 84 -8.20 -19.03 -15.08
C GLY A 84 -8.74 -20.26 -14.35
N THR A 85 -7.93 -20.98 -13.60
CA THR A 85 -8.31 -22.16 -12.83
C THR A 85 -7.67 -22.14 -11.45
N ASN A 86 -8.07 -23.07 -10.57
CA ASN A 86 -7.45 -23.25 -9.27
C ASN A 86 -6.54 -24.47 -9.29
N TRP A 87 -5.42 -24.35 -8.59
CA TRP A 87 -4.38 -25.35 -8.50
C TRP A 87 -4.15 -25.75 -7.04
N VAL A 88 -3.54 -26.89 -6.83
CA VAL A 88 -3.06 -27.31 -5.52
C VAL A 88 -1.65 -27.88 -5.62
N MET A 89 -0.82 -27.51 -4.68
CA MET A 89 0.49 -28.11 -4.40
C MET A 89 0.45 -28.72 -3.01
N TRP A 90 1.19 -29.79 -2.78
CA TRP A 90 1.25 -30.45 -1.49
C TRP A 90 2.66 -30.92 -1.12
N ALA A 91 2.91 -31.06 0.17
CA ALA A 91 4.17 -31.53 0.72
C ALA A 91 3.96 -32.21 2.09
N LYS A 92 4.84 -33.15 2.43
CA LYS A 92 4.88 -33.76 3.76
C LYS A 92 5.67 -32.93 4.77
N ASP A 93 6.58 -32.11 4.30
CA ASP A 93 7.35 -31.16 5.09
C ASP A 93 7.10 -29.76 4.52
N ILE A 94 6.95 -28.77 5.40
CA ILE A 94 6.68 -27.39 4.99
C ILE A 94 7.79 -26.82 4.08
N ARG A 95 9.02 -27.29 4.23
CA ARG A 95 10.16 -26.94 3.38
C ARG A 95 10.17 -27.67 2.05
N GLY A 96 9.32 -28.64 1.88
CA GLY A 96 9.26 -29.48 0.70
C GLY A 96 9.98 -30.83 0.84
N PRO A 97 10.15 -31.58 -0.28
CA PRO A 97 9.79 -31.12 -1.62
C PRO A 97 8.27 -30.99 -1.82
N TRP A 98 7.89 -29.91 -2.47
CA TRP A 98 6.50 -29.69 -2.85
C TRP A 98 6.21 -30.37 -4.20
N SER A 99 5.00 -30.87 -4.35
CA SER A 99 4.53 -31.47 -5.58
C SER A 99 4.52 -30.45 -6.73
N LEU A 100 4.49 -30.95 -7.97
CA LEU A 100 4.09 -30.11 -9.10
C LEU A 100 2.62 -29.67 -8.91
N PRO A 101 2.23 -28.51 -9.45
CA PRO A 101 0.86 -28.06 -9.39
C PRO A 101 -0.13 -29.03 -10.03
N VAL A 102 -1.25 -29.26 -9.37
CA VAL A 102 -2.36 -30.08 -9.87
C VAL A 102 -3.51 -29.16 -10.22
N ASP A 103 -3.98 -29.19 -11.45
CA ASP A 103 -5.13 -28.42 -11.92
C ASP A 103 -6.43 -29.03 -11.36
N LEU A 104 -7.15 -28.26 -10.56
CA LEU A 104 -8.47 -28.66 -10.01
C LEU A 104 -9.61 -28.47 -11.04
N LYS A 105 -9.34 -27.83 -12.17
CA LYS A 105 -10.31 -27.58 -13.25
C LYS A 105 -11.56 -26.88 -12.77
N VAL A 106 -11.39 -25.90 -11.89
CA VAL A 106 -12.46 -25.06 -11.34
C VAL A 106 -12.03 -23.62 -11.34
N GLY A 107 -12.88 -22.76 -11.90
CA GLY A 107 -12.65 -21.31 -11.96
C GLY A 107 -12.98 -20.61 -10.66
N GLY A 108 -12.76 -19.29 -10.64
CA GLY A 108 -12.88 -18.42 -9.48
C GLY A 108 -11.52 -18.12 -8.88
N ILE A 109 -11.50 -17.19 -7.94
CA ILE A 109 -10.27 -16.77 -7.24
C ILE A 109 -10.41 -16.99 -5.73
N ASP A 110 -9.33 -16.77 -5.01
CA ASP A 110 -9.28 -16.75 -3.53
C ASP A 110 -9.82 -18.04 -2.92
N PRO A 111 -9.22 -19.21 -3.18
CA PRO A 111 -9.71 -20.47 -2.63
C PRO A 111 -9.64 -20.49 -1.10
N GLY A 112 -10.64 -21.10 -0.47
CA GLY A 112 -10.70 -21.35 0.96
C GLY A 112 -11.13 -22.79 1.25
N HIS A 113 -10.26 -23.56 1.86
CA HIS A 113 -10.48 -24.97 2.18
C HIS A 113 -11.21 -25.13 3.51
N VAL A 114 -12.11 -26.10 3.58
CA VAL A 114 -12.77 -26.49 4.82
C VAL A 114 -13.09 -27.99 4.83
N VAL A 115 -13.15 -28.56 6.01
CA VAL A 115 -13.53 -29.97 6.24
C VAL A 115 -14.78 -29.98 7.11
N ASP A 116 -15.78 -30.79 6.74
CA ASP A 116 -16.95 -30.98 7.57
C ASP A 116 -16.68 -32.02 8.70
N ARG A 117 -17.69 -32.25 9.55
CA ARG A 117 -17.55 -33.17 10.69
C ARG A 117 -17.43 -34.64 10.30
N GLU A 118 -17.86 -34.98 9.09
CA GLU A 118 -17.73 -36.33 8.53
C GLU A 118 -16.42 -36.55 7.78
N GLY A 119 -15.56 -35.51 7.69
CA GLY A 119 -14.28 -35.58 7.02
C GLY A 119 -14.33 -35.29 5.54
N ASN A 120 -15.44 -34.78 5.03
CA ASN A 120 -15.55 -34.31 3.63
C ASN A 120 -14.88 -32.95 3.44
N ARG A 121 -14.11 -32.84 2.38
CA ARG A 121 -13.35 -31.64 2.05
C ARG A 121 -14.07 -30.80 1.00
N TYR A 122 -14.03 -29.46 1.18
CA TYR A 122 -14.67 -28.49 0.29
C TYR A 122 -13.71 -27.35 0.00
N LEU A 123 -13.88 -26.73 -1.15
CA LEU A 123 -13.16 -25.55 -1.57
C LEU A 123 -14.14 -24.43 -1.89
N TYR A 124 -14.08 -23.34 -1.14
CA TYR A 124 -14.74 -22.09 -1.45
C TYR A 124 -13.87 -21.30 -2.43
N VAL A 125 -14.52 -20.58 -3.33
CA VAL A 125 -13.92 -19.57 -4.19
C VAL A 125 -14.73 -18.29 -4.08
N ASP A 126 -14.29 -17.24 -4.74
CA ASP A 126 -14.98 -15.95 -4.72
C ASP A 126 -16.46 -16.05 -5.12
N LYS A 127 -17.21 -14.98 -4.86
CA LYS A 127 -18.66 -14.88 -5.10
C LYS A 127 -19.53 -15.86 -4.29
N GLY A 128 -18.99 -16.39 -3.21
CA GLY A 128 -19.73 -17.28 -2.32
C GLY A 128 -20.01 -18.66 -2.91
N GLU A 129 -19.18 -19.14 -3.79
CA GLU A 129 -19.31 -20.45 -4.43
C GLU A 129 -18.47 -21.51 -3.73
N VAL A 130 -18.98 -22.75 -3.66
CA VAL A 130 -18.30 -23.90 -3.05
C VAL A 130 -18.37 -25.12 -3.94
N ILE A 131 -17.31 -25.92 -3.93
CA ILE A 131 -17.24 -27.20 -4.61
C ILE A 131 -16.64 -28.25 -3.66
N ARG A 132 -17.08 -29.50 -3.80
CA ARG A 132 -16.52 -30.59 -3.05
C ARG A 132 -15.19 -31.05 -3.64
N LEU A 133 -14.26 -31.41 -2.78
CA LEU A 133 -12.98 -32.02 -3.15
C LEU A 133 -13.02 -33.55 -2.92
N THR A 134 -12.15 -34.27 -3.62
CA THR A 134 -11.84 -35.67 -3.31
C THR A 134 -11.19 -35.80 -1.94
N GLU A 135 -11.12 -37.00 -1.39
CA GLU A 135 -10.57 -37.29 -0.06
C GLU A 135 -9.11 -36.81 0.07
N ASP A 136 -8.30 -36.94 -0.99
CA ASP A 136 -6.92 -36.47 -1.03
C ASP A 136 -6.79 -34.96 -1.30
N GLY A 137 -7.88 -34.27 -1.62
CA GLY A 137 -7.88 -32.84 -1.91
C GLY A 137 -7.27 -32.43 -3.24
N LEU A 138 -6.99 -33.39 -4.13
CA LEU A 138 -6.28 -33.15 -5.39
C LEU A 138 -7.19 -33.09 -6.62
N ALA A 139 -8.49 -33.23 -6.45
CA ALA A 139 -9.48 -33.11 -7.52
C ALA A 139 -10.80 -32.59 -6.97
N THR A 140 -11.65 -32.07 -7.85
CA THR A 140 -13.00 -31.62 -7.53
C THR A 140 -14.03 -32.70 -7.85
N VAL A 141 -15.17 -32.68 -7.14
CA VAL A 141 -16.32 -33.58 -7.34
C VAL A 141 -17.58 -32.73 -7.56
N GLY A 142 -18.25 -32.98 -8.67
CA GLY A 142 -19.47 -32.25 -9.00
C GLY A 142 -19.21 -30.82 -9.50
N GLU A 143 -20.18 -29.97 -9.30
CA GLU A 143 -20.15 -28.57 -9.78
C GLU A 143 -20.16 -27.58 -8.61
N LYS A 144 -19.66 -26.39 -8.87
CA LYS A 144 -19.74 -25.26 -7.92
C LYS A 144 -21.20 -24.90 -7.65
N LYS A 145 -21.48 -24.60 -6.40
CA LYS A 145 -22.79 -24.07 -5.96
C LYS A 145 -22.60 -22.75 -5.25
N LYS A 146 -23.41 -21.77 -5.60
CA LYS A 146 -23.49 -20.52 -4.85
C LYS A 146 -24.29 -20.72 -3.58
N VAL A 147 -23.66 -20.43 -2.41
CA VAL A 147 -24.26 -20.63 -1.09
C VAL A 147 -24.19 -19.40 -0.19
N TYR A 148 -23.55 -18.31 -0.67
CA TYR A 148 -23.42 -17.07 0.08
C TYR A 148 -23.44 -15.85 -0.85
N ASP A 149 -24.16 -14.80 -0.45
CA ASP A 149 -24.31 -13.58 -1.23
C ASP A 149 -23.55 -12.38 -0.65
N GLY A 150 -22.83 -12.58 0.45
CA GLY A 150 -22.13 -11.50 1.14
C GLY A 150 -23.01 -10.77 2.15
N TRP A 151 -22.49 -9.66 2.62
CA TRP A 151 -23.16 -8.75 3.54
C TRP A 151 -23.52 -7.46 2.82
N LYS A 152 -24.73 -6.99 3.02
CA LYS A 152 -25.17 -5.72 2.44
C LYS A 152 -24.68 -4.57 3.32
N TYR A 153 -23.65 -3.86 2.87
CA TYR A 153 -23.15 -2.64 3.52
C TYR A 153 -24.03 -1.43 3.15
N PRO A 154 -23.95 -0.31 3.90
CA PRO A 154 -24.73 0.89 3.60
C PRO A 154 -24.51 1.41 2.18
N ASP A 155 -25.57 1.77 1.48
CA ASP A 155 -25.52 2.18 0.08
C ASP A 155 -24.66 3.44 -0.17
N HIS A 156 -24.46 4.27 0.85
CA HIS A 156 -23.65 5.49 0.76
C HIS A 156 -22.15 5.27 0.97
N TRP A 157 -21.71 4.04 1.27
CA TRP A 157 -20.30 3.75 1.40
C TRP A 157 -19.62 3.77 0.03
N ASP A 158 -18.45 4.40 -0.01
CA ASP A 158 -17.65 4.51 -1.21
C ASP A 158 -16.76 3.27 -1.37
N THR A 159 -17.10 2.45 -2.35
CA THR A 159 -16.43 1.18 -2.66
C THR A 159 -16.12 1.09 -4.15
N GLU A 160 -15.12 0.28 -4.49
CA GLU A 160 -14.78 0.00 -5.88
C GLU A 160 -15.84 -0.88 -6.56
N CYS A 161 -16.32 -1.90 -5.85
CA CYS A 161 -17.29 -2.89 -6.33
C CYS A 161 -17.82 -3.70 -5.15
N MET A 162 -18.81 -4.57 -5.37
CA MET A 162 -19.20 -5.54 -4.33
C MET A 162 -18.04 -6.51 -4.03
N CYS A 163 -17.45 -7.08 -5.03
CA CYS A 163 -16.22 -7.89 -4.99
C CYS A 163 -16.16 -8.84 -3.80
N LEU A 164 -17.17 -9.67 -3.65
CA LEU A 164 -17.15 -10.73 -2.63
C LEU A 164 -16.04 -11.72 -2.95
N GLU A 165 -15.05 -11.82 -2.05
CA GLU A 165 -13.84 -12.59 -2.26
C GLU A 165 -13.22 -13.03 -0.94
N SER A 166 -12.07 -13.69 -0.98
CA SER A 166 -11.29 -14.08 0.20
C SER A 166 -12.04 -14.94 1.21
N PRO A 167 -12.75 -16.01 0.77
CA PRO A 167 -13.41 -16.90 1.73
C PRO A 167 -12.39 -17.68 2.54
N LYS A 168 -12.38 -17.49 3.86
CA LYS A 168 -11.58 -18.25 4.82
C LYS A 168 -12.51 -18.82 5.87
N LEU A 169 -12.30 -20.09 6.20
CA LEU A 169 -13.21 -20.83 7.06
C LEU A 169 -12.51 -21.35 8.31
N ASN A 170 -13.17 -21.16 9.44
CA ASN A 170 -12.71 -21.63 10.75
C ASN A 170 -13.89 -22.23 11.50
N GLU A 171 -13.63 -23.27 12.30
CA GLU A 171 -14.61 -23.84 13.22
C GLU A 171 -14.38 -23.32 14.64
N HIS A 172 -15.44 -22.93 15.30
CA HIS A 172 -15.40 -22.53 16.70
C HIS A 172 -16.76 -22.72 17.37
N ASN A 173 -16.77 -23.36 18.55
CA ASN A 173 -17.97 -23.58 19.36
C ASN A 173 -19.17 -24.15 18.58
N GLY A 174 -18.91 -25.12 17.70
CA GLY A 174 -19.96 -25.79 16.95
C GLY A 174 -20.50 -25.05 15.75
N TYR A 175 -19.90 -23.92 15.38
CA TYR A 175 -20.19 -23.19 14.16
C TYR A 175 -18.99 -23.19 13.22
N TYR A 176 -19.27 -23.11 11.93
CA TYR A 176 -18.31 -22.69 10.92
C TYR A 176 -18.44 -21.20 10.70
N TYR A 177 -17.32 -20.50 10.65
CA TYR A 177 -17.26 -19.07 10.37
C TYR A 177 -16.64 -18.87 9.01
N LEU A 178 -17.37 -18.16 8.14
CA LEU A 178 -16.90 -17.75 6.82
C LEU A 178 -16.49 -16.27 6.92
N THR A 179 -15.20 -16.04 6.86
CA THR A 179 -14.61 -14.70 6.81
C THR A 179 -14.35 -14.35 5.37
N SER A 180 -14.90 -13.24 4.88
CA SER A 180 -14.79 -12.81 3.48
C SER A 180 -14.35 -11.36 3.39
N ALA A 181 -13.90 -10.97 2.20
CA ALA A 181 -13.64 -9.57 1.86
C ALA A 181 -14.71 -9.08 0.89
N GLN A 182 -15.00 -7.79 0.95
CA GLN A 182 -15.89 -7.07 0.04
C GLN A 182 -15.36 -5.68 -0.27
N GLY A 183 -15.94 -5.02 -1.25
CA GLY A 183 -15.69 -3.62 -1.57
C GLY A 183 -14.55 -3.37 -2.55
N GLY A 184 -13.68 -4.33 -2.77
CA GLY A 184 -12.49 -4.20 -3.60
C GLY A 184 -11.27 -3.66 -2.85
N THR A 185 -10.09 -4.16 -3.20
CA THR A 185 -8.82 -3.83 -2.51
C THR A 185 -8.17 -2.54 -2.98
N ALA A 186 -8.69 -1.92 -4.01
CA ALA A 186 -8.14 -0.72 -4.64
C ALA A 186 -9.20 0.38 -4.78
N GLY A 187 -8.88 1.48 -5.46
CA GLY A 187 -9.80 2.61 -5.58
C GLY A 187 -9.89 3.44 -4.29
N PRO A 188 -11.10 3.73 -3.79
CA PRO A 188 -11.28 4.55 -2.58
C PRO A 188 -10.63 3.94 -1.34
N ALA A 189 -10.19 4.78 -0.43
CA ALA A 189 -9.60 4.37 0.85
C ALA A 189 -10.52 3.45 1.67
N THR A 190 -11.82 3.70 1.59
CA THR A 190 -12.88 3.02 2.32
C THR A 190 -13.45 1.81 1.58
N SER A 191 -12.80 1.37 0.51
CA SER A 191 -13.33 0.37 -0.41
C SER A 191 -13.41 -1.01 0.24
N HIS A 192 -12.28 -1.51 0.74
CA HIS A 192 -12.16 -2.88 1.23
C HIS A 192 -12.70 -3.06 2.64
N MET A 193 -13.12 -4.28 2.98
CA MET A 193 -13.59 -4.63 4.31
C MET A 193 -13.50 -6.13 4.56
N VAL A 194 -13.46 -6.51 5.83
CA VAL A 194 -13.64 -7.91 6.27
C VAL A 194 -15.04 -8.07 6.83
N VAL A 195 -15.76 -9.07 6.36
CA VAL A 195 -17.09 -9.44 6.84
C VAL A 195 -17.11 -10.89 7.30
N SER A 196 -18.04 -11.22 8.19
CA SER A 196 -18.17 -12.56 8.76
C SER A 196 -19.59 -13.07 8.64
N ALA A 197 -19.72 -14.37 8.41
CA ALA A 197 -20.94 -15.12 8.51
C ALA A 197 -20.68 -16.45 9.23
N ARG A 198 -21.72 -17.08 9.78
CA ARG A 198 -21.60 -18.39 10.42
C ARG A 198 -22.70 -19.36 9.97
N SER A 199 -22.42 -20.64 10.11
CA SER A 199 -23.37 -21.71 9.85
C SER A 199 -23.05 -22.94 10.68
N LYS A 200 -24.05 -23.77 10.90
CA LYS A 200 -23.87 -25.12 11.47
C LYS A 200 -23.33 -26.13 10.45
N SER A 201 -23.36 -25.78 9.18
CA SER A 201 -22.89 -26.59 8.06
C SER A 201 -21.87 -25.85 7.22
N VAL A 202 -20.88 -26.56 6.67
CA VAL A 202 -19.85 -26.00 5.78
C VAL A 202 -20.42 -25.42 4.47
N THR A 203 -21.64 -25.80 4.11
CA THR A 203 -22.31 -25.31 2.90
C THR A 203 -23.46 -24.34 3.18
N GLY A 204 -23.58 -23.87 4.41
CA GLY A 204 -24.62 -22.94 4.80
C GLY A 204 -25.91 -23.64 5.25
N PRO A 205 -27.03 -22.92 5.41
CA PRO A 205 -27.18 -21.48 5.12
C PRO A 205 -26.35 -20.60 6.05
N TRP A 206 -25.86 -19.48 5.50
CA TRP A 206 -24.98 -18.56 6.20
C TRP A 206 -25.76 -17.38 6.81
N GLU A 207 -25.49 -17.11 8.07
CA GLU A 207 -26.03 -15.98 8.82
C GLU A 207 -24.95 -14.91 8.96
N ASN A 208 -25.22 -13.70 8.47
CA ASN A 208 -24.26 -12.60 8.59
C ASN A 208 -24.12 -12.10 10.02
N SER A 209 -22.89 -11.74 10.40
CA SER A 209 -22.59 -11.19 11.71
C SER A 209 -23.28 -9.84 11.92
N PRO A 210 -23.90 -9.62 13.10
CA PRO A 210 -24.40 -8.31 13.49
C PRO A 210 -23.27 -7.28 13.73
N TYR A 211 -22.03 -7.73 13.79
CA TYR A 211 -20.85 -6.89 14.02
C TYR A 211 -20.13 -6.50 12.72
N ASN A 212 -20.69 -6.87 11.55
CA ASN A 212 -20.10 -6.47 10.26
C ASN A 212 -20.10 -4.95 10.07
N PRO A 213 -19.06 -4.35 9.48
CA PRO A 213 -17.83 -5.01 9.05
C PRO A 213 -16.91 -5.27 10.24
N ILE A 214 -16.19 -6.39 10.21
CA ILE A 214 -15.23 -6.75 11.27
C ILE A 214 -14.01 -5.83 11.23
N VAL A 215 -13.50 -5.58 10.04
CA VAL A 215 -12.39 -4.65 9.77
C VAL A 215 -12.76 -3.78 8.59
N HIS A 216 -12.56 -2.48 8.73
CA HIS A 216 -12.89 -1.51 7.68
C HIS A 216 -12.12 -0.21 7.88
N THR A 217 -11.81 0.48 6.80
CA THR A 217 -11.31 1.85 6.81
C THR A 217 -12.50 2.79 6.65
N TYR A 218 -12.74 3.67 7.63
CA TYR A 218 -13.91 4.54 7.65
C TYR A 218 -13.67 5.92 7.04
N SER A 219 -12.42 6.32 6.89
CA SER A 219 -12.06 7.65 6.40
C SER A 219 -10.73 7.63 5.65
N ALA A 220 -10.60 8.52 4.67
CA ALA A 220 -9.33 8.79 4.00
C ALA A 220 -8.27 9.39 4.94
N THR A 221 -8.64 9.78 6.16
CA THR A 221 -7.71 10.23 7.20
C THR A 221 -7.12 9.09 8.02
N ASP A 222 -7.62 7.86 7.86
CA ASP A 222 -7.09 6.69 8.56
C ASP A 222 -5.67 6.37 8.09
N SER A 223 -4.84 5.86 8.99
CA SER A 223 -3.45 5.51 8.69
C SER A 223 -3.32 4.34 7.71
N TRP A 224 -4.32 3.47 7.67
CA TRP A 224 -4.36 2.28 6.82
C TRP A 224 -5.60 2.28 5.96
N TRP A 225 -5.40 2.12 4.67
CA TRP A 225 -6.43 2.14 3.65
C TRP A 225 -6.73 0.75 3.11
N SER A 226 -7.98 0.55 2.70
CA SER A 226 -8.41 -0.71 2.06
C SER A 226 -8.04 -1.94 2.87
N LYS A 227 -8.36 -1.94 4.17
CA LYS A 227 -8.16 -3.09 5.06
C LYS A 227 -9.06 -4.24 4.66
N GLY A 228 -8.50 -5.39 4.39
CA GLY A 228 -9.29 -6.55 4.00
C GLY A 228 -8.47 -7.82 3.85
N HIS A 229 -9.08 -8.84 3.27
CA HIS A 229 -8.50 -10.16 3.06
C HIS A 229 -8.05 -10.82 4.38
N GLY A 230 -9.00 -10.95 5.33
CA GLY A 230 -8.71 -11.43 6.67
C GLY A 230 -8.65 -12.94 6.80
N THR A 231 -7.73 -13.43 7.62
CA THR A 231 -7.63 -14.81 8.07
C THR A 231 -7.58 -14.84 9.59
N LEU A 232 -8.41 -15.67 10.21
CA LEU A 232 -8.37 -15.90 11.66
C LEU A 232 -7.29 -16.91 12.01
N ILE A 233 -6.68 -16.75 13.18
CA ILE A 233 -5.73 -17.70 13.76
C ILE A 233 -5.86 -17.70 15.27
N ASP A 234 -5.84 -18.90 15.87
CA ASP A 234 -5.71 -19.06 17.31
C ASP A 234 -4.23 -19.25 17.70
N ASP A 235 -3.86 -18.77 18.87
CA ASP A 235 -2.52 -18.95 19.40
C ASP A 235 -2.48 -20.13 20.39
N VAL A 236 -1.28 -20.47 20.85
CA VAL A 236 -1.04 -21.57 21.79
C VAL A 236 -1.69 -21.35 23.17
N ASN A 237 -2.09 -20.11 23.48
CA ASN A 237 -2.74 -19.74 24.73
C ASN A 237 -4.27 -19.65 24.61
N GLY A 238 -4.83 -20.01 23.46
CA GLY A 238 -6.26 -19.97 23.19
C GLY A 238 -6.79 -18.56 22.84
N ASN A 239 -5.93 -17.59 22.63
CA ASN A 239 -6.31 -16.27 22.13
C ASN A 239 -6.46 -16.32 20.62
N TRP A 240 -7.34 -15.47 20.08
CA TRP A 240 -7.60 -15.39 18.65
C TRP A 240 -7.17 -14.07 18.07
N TRP A 241 -6.75 -14.13 16.82
CA TRP A 241 -6.21 -12.98 16.07
C TRP A 241 -6.79 -12.96 14.66
N ILE A 242 -6.80 -11.78 14.06
CA ILE A 242 -7.06 -11.62 12.63
C ILE A 242 -5.83 -11.00 11.96
N VAL A 243 -5.44 -11.61 10.84
CA VAL A 243 -4.37 -11.12 9.97
C VAL A 243 -5.02 -10.66 8.68
N TYR A 244 -4.67 -9.48 8.19
CA TYR A 244 -5.22 -8.92 6.97
C TYR A 244 -4.21 -7.97 6.31
N HIS A 245 -4.52 -7.45 5.14
CA HIS A 245 -3.65 -6.51 4.47
C HIS A 245 -4.25 -5.11 4.39
N ALA A 246 -3.38 -4.12 4.16
CA ALA A 246 -3.78 -2.74 3.91
C ALA A 246 -2.67 -1.95 3.22
N TYR A 247 -3.05 -0.89 2.53
CA TYR A 247 -2.13 0.14 2.06
C TYR A 247 -1.86 1.15 3.17
N ALA A 248 -0.61 1.54 3.37
CA ALA A 248 -0.30 2.70 4.19
C ALA A 248 -0.80 3.96 3.48
N ASN A 249 -1.50 4.83 4.21
CA ASN A 249 -1.99 6.10 3.68
C ASN A 249 -0.85 6.90 3.04
N GLY A 250 -1.01 7.27 1.77
CA GLY A 250 -0.01 8.00 0.98
C GLY A 250 1.10 7.14 0.37
N TYR A 251 1.10 5.83 0.60
CA TYR A 251 2.18 4.92 0.18
C TYR A 251 1.69 3.67 -0.53
N HIS A 252 0.78 3.84 -1.49
CA HIS A 252 0.34 2.73 -2.36
C HIS A 252 1.49 2.07 -3.11
N THR A 253 2.56 2.84 -3.36
CA THR A 253 3.79 2.34 -4.01
C THR A 253 4.47 1.21 -3.24
N LEU A 254 4.30 1.13 -1.92
CA LEU A 254 4.86 0.05 -1.10
C LEU A 254 4.07 -1.25 -1.19
N GLY A 255 2.88 -1.23 -1.81
CA GLY A 255 1.99 -2.38 -1.81
C GLY A 255 1.20 -2.53 -0.53
N ARG A 256 0.63 -3.71 -0.33
CA ARG A 256 -0.21 -4.01 0.83
C ARG A 256 0.60 -4.70 1.91
N SER A 257 0.73 -4.05 3.06
CA SER A 257 1.41 -4.61 4.23
C SER A 257 0.52 -5.62 4.95
N THR A 258 1.12 -6.59 5.62
CA THR A 258 0.40 -7.52 6.49
C THR A 258 0.28 -6.93 7.90
N LEU A 259 -0.95 -6.87 8.38
CA LEU A 259 -1.32 -6.35 9.70
C LEU A 259 -1.93 -7.46 10.54
N ILE A 260 -1.83 -7.30 11.86
CA ILE A 260 -2.44 -8.20 12.84
C ILE A 260 -3.11 -7.43 13.96
N GLU A 261 -4.25 -7.93 14.42
CA GLU A 261 -4.89 -7.43 15.63
C GLU A 261 -5.66 -8.55 16.35
N PRO A 262 -5.87 -8.41 17.68
CA PRO A 262 -6.62 -9.40 18.44
C PRO A 262 -8.11 -9.31 18.12
N ILE A 263 -8.78 -10.45 18.19
CA ILE A 263 -10.24 -10.54 18.20
C ILE A 263 -10.72 -11.09 19.53
N GLU A 264 -11.97 -10.82 19.84
CA GLU A 264 -12.68 -11.43 20.95
C GLU A 264 -13.93 -12.15 20.46
N TRP A 265 -14.25 -13.27 21.10
CA TRP A 265 -15.51 -13.97 20.91
C TRP A 265 -16.58 -13.39 21.84
N THR A 266 -17.71 -13.00 21.27
CA THR A 266 -18.81 -12.41 22.02
C THR A 266 -19.67 -13.48 22.67
N GLU A 267 -20.48 -13.11 23.67
CA GLU A 267 -21.38 -14.05 24.36
C GLU A 267 -22.42 -14.65 23.43
N ASP A 268 -22.85 -13.89 22.40
CA ASP A 268 -23.80 -14.35 21.40
C ASP A 268 -23.15 -15.18 20.26
N GLY A 269 -21.86 -15.53 20.42
CA GLY A 269 -21.18 -16.48 19.54
C GLY A 269 -20.69 -15.88 18.22
N TRP A 270 -20.29 -14.63 18.21
CA TRP A 270 -19.66 -13.95 17.09
C TRP A 270 -18.24 -13.50 17.47
N TYR A 271 -17.49 -12.99 16.52
CA TYR A 271 -16.22 -12.36 16.81
C TYR A 271 -16.16 -10.93 16.30
N ARG A 272 -15.34 -10.14 16.95
CA ARG A 272 -15.04 -8.76 16.57
C ARG A 272 -13.64 -8.38 17.01
N THR A 273 -13.10 -7.30 16.46
CA THR A 273 -11.82 -6.76 16.91
C THR A 273 -11.97 -6.14 18.29
N VAL A 274 -10.88 -6.13 19.06
CA VAL A 274 -10.87 -5.59 20.41
C VAL A 274 -10.71 -4.08 20.37
N SER A 275 -11.74 -3.32 20.75
CA SER A 275 -11.76 -1.86 20.66
C SER A 275 -10.97 -1.14 21.75
N ALA A 276 -10.64 -1.82 22.85
CA ALA A 276 -9.85 -1.25 23.94
C ALA A 276 -8.42 -1.79 23.90
N ALA A 277 -7.44 -0.89 24.05
CA ALA A 277 -6.05 -1.29 24.17
C ALA A 277 -5.86 -2.22 25.36
N THR A 278 -5.80 -3.51 25.12
CA THR A 278 -5.35 -4.47 26.11
C THR A 278 -3.84 -4.28 26.25
N PRO A 279 -3.29 -4.09 27.45
CA PRO A 279 -1.85 -4.05 27.62
C PRO A 279 -1.29 -5.44 27.29
N VAL A 280 -0.74 -5.58 26.12
CA VAL A 280 0.09 -6.70 25.75
C VAL A 280 1.52 -6.34 26.11
N THR A 281 2.26 -7.30 26.65
CA THR A 281 3.69 -7.29 27.03
C THR A 281 4.58 -6.18 26.46
N PRO A 282 5.73 -5.85 27.08
CA PRO A 282 6.59 -4.70 26.75
C PRO A 282 6.81 -4.55 25.24
N GLU A 283 6.90 -3.31 24.77
CA GLU A 283 7.17 -2.98 23.37
C GLU A 283 8.39 -3.74 22.87
N GLN A 284 8.17 -4.88 22.24
CA GLN A 284 9.18 -5.49 21.39
C GLN A 284 9.08 -4.83 20.02
N GLU A 285 10.22 -4.36 19.53
CA GLU A 285 10.33 -3.94 18.14
C GLU A 285 9.99 -5.14 17.26
N ILE A 286 8.96 -5.01 16.43
CA ILE A 286 8.57 -6.06 15.49
C ILE A 286 9.49 -5.97 14.30
N LYS A 287 10.28 -7.02 14.08
CA LYS A 287 11.18 -7.14 12.94
C LYS A 287 10.98 -8.49 12.27
N HIS A 288 11.11 -8.51 10.96
CA HIS A 288 11.22 -9.76 10.22
C HIS A 288 12.69 -10.06 9.91
N GLY A 289 12.98 -11.33 9.67
CA GLY A 289 14.34 -11.81 9.43
C GLY A 289 14.78 -11.83 7.97
N LEU A 290 14.01 -11.24 7.04
CA LEU A 290 14.41 -11.17 5.64
C LEU A 290 15.38 -10.01 5.44
N GLU A 291 16.66 -10.33 5.22
CA GLU A 291 17.67 -9.36 4.86
C GLU A 291 17.50 -8.98 3.39
N LEU A 292 17.30 -7.70 3.10
CA LEU A 292 17.15 -7.21 1.73
C LEU A 292 18.47 -6.97 1.03
N SER A 293 19.51 -6.56 1.76
CA SER A 293 20.86 -6.40 1.22
C SER A 293 21.48 -7.74 0.83
N ASP A 294 22.38 -7.73 -0.16
CA ASP A 294 22.98 -8.95 -0.66
C ASP A 294 24.42 -8.71 -1.15
N ASP A 295 25.34 -9.55 -0.72
CA ASP A 295 26.73 -9.58 -1.20
C ASP A 295 26.96 -10.55 -2.36
N PHE A 296 25.90 -11.23 -2.81
CA PHE A 296 25.92 -12.18 -3.94
C PHE A 296 26.99 -13.27 -3.84
N LYS A 297 27.18 -13.81 -2.67
CA LYS A 297 28.14 -14.91 -2.44
C LYS A 297 27.73 -16.17 -3.18
N GLY A 298 26.45 -16.36 -3.39
CA GLY A 298 25.92 -17.53 -4.06
C GLY A 298 26.09 -18.84 -3.26
N PRO A 299 25.97 -20.00 -3.90
CA PRO A 299 25.66 -20.17 -5.34
C PRO A 299 24.19 -19.96 -5.68
N GLN A 300 23.31 -19.82 -4.69
CA GLN A 300 21.88 -19.68 -4.86
C GLN A 300 21.43 -18.24 -4.64
N LEU A 301 20.37 -17.88 -5.35
CA LEU A 301 19.71 -16.60 -5.17
C LEU A 301 19.08 -16.52 -3.76
N GLY A 302 19.25 -15.39 -3.08
CA GLY A 302 18.64 -15.14 -1.79
C GLY A 302 17.10 -15.06 -1.88
N LEU A 303 16.42 -15.33 -0.77
CA LEU A 303 14.96 -15.34 -0.68
C LEU A 303 14.32 -13.96 -0.92
N GLN A 304 15.07 -12.86 -0.81
CA GLN A 304 14.58 -11.52 -1.08
C GLN A 304 14.31 -11.24 -2.56
N TRP A 305 14.87 -12.04 -3.48
CA TRP A 305 14.82 -11.78 -4.92
C TRP A 305 13.76 -12.57 -5.64
N THR A 306 13.12 -11.93 -6.60
CA THR A 306 12.21 -12.55 -7.58
C THR A 306 12.48 -12.02 -8.97
N PHE A 307 12.21 -12.86 -9.96
CA PHE A 307 12.07 -12.45 -11.37
C PHE A 307 10.69 -11.85 -11.61
N TRP A 308 10.54 -11.18 -12.72
CA TRP A 308 9.27 -10.65 -13.19
C TRP A 308 8.83 -11.38 -14.47
N LYS A 309 7.65 -12.01 -14.43
CA LYS A 309 7.04 -12.76 -15.55
C LYS A 309 7.93 -13.82 -16.15
N GLU A 310 8.86 -14.32 -15.39
CA GLU A 310 9.73 -15.45 -15.75
C GLU A 310 10.30 -16.09 -14.48
N TYR A 311 10.83 -17.29 -14.61
CA TYR A 311 11.73 -17.89 -13.64
C TYR A 311 12.94 -18.42 -14.38
N ALA A 312 14.05 -17.72 -14.29
CA ALA A 312 15.24 -17.94 -15.11
C ALA A 312 16.53 -18.07 -14.28
N PRO A 313 16.62 -19.04 -13.34
CA PRO A 313 17.81 -19.18 -12.49
C PRO A 313 19.08 -19.45 -13.27
N LYS A 314 18.99 -20.10 -14.45
CA LYS A 314 20.13 -20.36 -15.34
C LYS A 314 20.71 -19.09 -15.98
N SER A 315 19.97 -17.97 -15.92
CA SER A 315 20.48 -16.66 -16.37
C SER A 315 21.42 -16.02 -15.37
N LEU A 316 21.53 -16.56 -14.17
CA LEU A 316 22.34 -16.03 -13.07
C LEU A 316 23.59 -16.88 -12.85
N THR A 317 24.72 -16.22 -12.70
CA THR A 317 26.00 -16.84 -12.34
C THR A 317 26.61 -16.04 -11.19
N PHE A 318 27.02 -16.75 -10.15
CA PHE A 318 27.70 -16.14 -9.00
C PHE A 318 29.20 -16.46 -9.06
N LYS A 319 30.02 -15.44 -9.19
CA LYS A 319 31.47 -15.57 -9.24
C LYS A 319 32.16 -14.38 -8.56
N GLU A 320 33.06 -14.66 -7.62
CA GLU A 320 33.85 -13.63 -6.92
C GLU A 320 32.96 -12.55 -6.25
N ASP A 321 31.88 -12.99 -5.60
CA ASP A 321 30.89 -12.13 -4.97
C ASP A 321 30.23 -11.12 -5.93
N ILE A 322 30.10 -11.51 -7.19
CA ILE A 322 29.40 -10.76 -8.23
C ILE A 322 28.30 -11.64 -8.80
N LEU A 323 27.09 -11.10 -8.87
CA LEU A 323 25.99 -11.69 -9.61
C LEU A 323 26.11 -11.25 -11.08
N TRP A 324 26.35 -12.20 -11.95
CA TRP A 324 26.29 -11.98 -13.39
C TRP A 324 24.94 -12.40 -13.90
N MET A 325 24.20 -11.45 -14.46
CA MET A 325 22.85 -11.66 -14.96
C MET A 325 22.81 -11.50 -16.47
N LYS A 326 22.41 -12.57 -17.17
CA LYS A 326 22.29 -12.57 -18.63
C LYS A 326 21.20 -11.59 -19.06
N ALA A 327 21.57 -10.69 -19.97
CA ALA A 327 20.70 -9.67 -20.49
C ALA A 327 19.63 -10.26 -21.43
N LYS A 328 18.48 -9.57 -21.52
CA LYS A 328 17.45 -9.78 -22.54
C LYS A 328 16.72 -8.47 -22.82
N GLY A 329 16.07 -8.37 -23.98
CA GLY A 329 15.28 -7.21 -24.33
C GLY A 329 16.09 -5.95 -24.58
N ARG A 330 15.46 -4.80 -24.46
CA ARG A 330 16.06 -3.50 -24.80
C ARG A 330 15.93 -2.45 -23.69
N THR A 331 14.80 -2.44 -23.00
CA THR A 331 14.46 -1.45 -21.97
C THR A 331 13.97 -2.16 -20.71
N PRO A 332 13.75 -1.46 -19.61
CA PRO A 332 13.12 -2.08 -18.43
C PRO A 332 11.77 -2.74 -18.72
N ALA A 333 11.05 -2.30 -19.76
CA ALA A 333 9.76 -2.88 -20.12
C ALA A 333 9.85 -4.35 -20.59
N ASP A 334 10.93 -4.73 -21.25
CA ASP A 334 11.13 -6.08 -21.81
C ASP A 334 12.45 -6.73 -21.38
N GLY A 335 13.23 -6.06 -20.57
CA GLY A 335 14.51 -6.52 -20.08
C GLY A 335 14.39 -7.53 -18.94
N ARG A 336 15.54 -8.04 -18.51
CA ARG A 336 15.58 -8.89 -17.32
C ARG A 336 15.68 -8.02 -16.09
N VAL A 337 14.74 -8.22 -15.16
CA VAL A 337 14.72 -7.55 -13.88
C VAL A 337 14.70 -8.56 -12.74
N LEU A 338 15.46 -8.27 -11.71
CA LEU A 338 15.50 -9.02 -10.47
C LEU A 338 15.08 -8.07 -9.33
N LEU A 339 13.98 -8.41 -8.66
CA LEU A 339 13.25 -7.49 -7.81
C LEU A 339 13.25 -7.91 -6.35
N THR A 340 13.41 -6.94 -5.47
CA THR A 340 13.19 -7.10 -4.02
C THR A 340 12.19 -6.04 -3.54
N THR A 341 11.43 -6.37 -2.51
CA THR A 341 10.41 -5.44 -1.98
C THR A 341 11.05 -4.24 -1.28
N ALA A 342 10.44 -3.07 -1.41
CA ALA A 342 10.71 -1.94 -0.52
C ALA A 342 9.74 -2.01 0.66
N GLU A 343 10.20 -1.67 1.85
CA GLU A 343 9.40 -1.81 3.09
C GLU A 343 9.34 -0.55 3.94
N ASP A 344 10.05 0.49 3.55
CA ASP A 344 10.16 1.76 4.28
C ASP A 344 9.60 2.91 3.46
N LYS A 345 8.97 3.87 4.12
CA LYS A 345 8.52 5.12 3.51
C LYS A 345 9.68 5.96 3.00
N ASN A 346 10.81 5.85 3.67
CA ASN A 346 12.05 6.51 3.32
C ASN A 346 13.15 5.46 3.31
N TYR A 347 13.77 5.28 2.16
CA TYR A 347 14.85 4.30 2.02
C TYR A 347 15.89 4.73 1.00
N GLU A 348 17.04 4.11 1.11
CA GLU A 348 18.15 4.26 0.19
C GLU A 348 18.63 2.89 -0.27
N THR A 349 18.84 2.75 -1.55
CA THR A 349 19.36 1.51 -2.13
C THR A 349 20.51 1.83 -3.07
N GLN A 350 21.53 0.97 -3.07
CA GLN A 350 22.70 1.14 -3.93
C GLN A 350 23.27 -0.21 -4.35
N VAL A 351 23.96 -0.21 -5.47
CA VAL A 351 24.63 -1.40 -6.02
C VAL A 351 25.81 -0.98 -6.89
N GLU A 352 26.85 -1.81 -6.89
CA GLU A 352 27.98 -1.72 -7.81
C GLU A 352 27.64 -2.46 -9.12
N ILE A 353 27.77 -1.79 -10.24
CA ILE A 353 27.32 -2.29 -11.55
C ILE A 353 28.50 -2.37 -12.53
N ARG A 354 28.55 -3.47 -13.27
CA ARG A 354 29.47 -3.68 -14.39
C ARG A 354 28.64 -3.99 -15.63
N THR A 355 28.64 -3.05 -16.58
CA THR A 355 28.02 -3.31 -17.90
C THR A 355 28.99 -4.10 -18.77
N GLY A 356 28.45 -5.02 -19.57
CA GLY A 356 29.21 -5.69 -20.61
C GLY A 356 29.19 -4.94 -21.95
N ASN A 357 29.83 -5.56 -22.95
CA ASN A 357 29.75 -5.03 -24.31
C ASN A 357 28.37 -5.32 -24.91
N GLY A 358 27.71 -4.27 -25.40
CA GLY A 358 26.40 -4.39 -26.07
C GLY A 358 25.23 -4.61 -25.13
N ASN A 359 25.35 -4.25 -23.85
CA ASN A 359 24.25 -4.27 -22.94
C ASN A 359 24.11 -2.97 -22.15
N VAL A 360 22.96 -2.82 -21.49
CA VAL A 360 22.66 -1.79 -20.52
C VAL A 360 22.29 -2.45 -19.21
N ALA A 361 22.68 -1.82 -18.11
CA ALA A 361 22.39 -2.29 -16.76
C ALA A 361 22.10 -1.13 -15.85
N GLY A 362 21.32 -1.38 -14.80
CA GLY A 362 20.97 -0.33 -13.88
C GLY A 362 20.29 -0.78 -12.60
N LEU A 363 19.97 0.23 -11.80
CA LEU A 363 19.19 0.15 -10.58
C LEU A 363 17.92 0.97 -10.76
N ILE A 364 16.78 0.32 -10.61
CA ILE A 364 15.47 0.93 -10.89
C ILE A 364 14.48 0.62 -9.78
N LEU A 365 13.45 1.44 -9.70
CA LEU A 365 12.20 1.13 -9.02
C LEU A 365 11.21 0.66 -10.10
N TYR A 366 10.61 -0.49 -9.88
CA TYR A 366 9.83 -1.17 -10.92
C TYR A 366 8.48 -1.61 -10.40
N TYR A 367 7.41 -1.10 -10.99
CA TYR A 367 6.04 -1.53 -10.74
C TYR A 367 5.58 -2.54 -11.81
N ASN A 368 5.66 -2.17 -13.07
CA ASN A 368 5.39 -3.02 -14.23
C ASN A 368 6.06 -2.43 -15.48
N GLU A 369 5.77 -2.99 -16.65
CA GLU A 369 6.36 -2.60 -17.93
C GLU A 369 6.08 -1.15 -18.34
N LYS A 370 5.10 -0.50 -17.71
CA LYS A 370 4.70 0.89 -17.99
C LYS A 370 5.11 1.88 -16.90
N ALA A 371 5.55 1.39 -15.75
CA ALA A 371 5.74 2.20 -14.56
C ALA A 371 7.04 1.82 -13.83
N TYR A 372 8.11 2.54 -14.14
CA TYR A 372 9.41 2.36 -13.51
C TYR A 372 10.20 3.67 -13.54
N ALA A 373 11.13 3.83 -12.59
CA ALA A 373 11.99 5.00 -12.48
C ALA A 373 13.38 4.56 -11.97
N GLY A 374 14.42 5.29 -12.35
CA GLY A 374 15.77 5.00 -11.90
C GLY A 374 16.82 5.26 -12.96
N VAL A 375 17.97 4.61 -12.86
CA VAL A 375 19.14 4.86 -13.70
C VAL A 375 19.66 3.58 -14.33
N VAL A 376 19.95 3.65 -15.63
CA VAL A 376 20.64 2.60 -16.38
C VAL A 376 21.77 3.20 -17.18
N SER A 377 22.77 2.39 -17.56
CA SER A 377 23.88 2.84 -18.40
C SER A 377 24.34 1.75 -19.36
N ASP A 378 24.78 2.18 -20.54
CA ASP A 378 25.50 1.38 -21.52
C ASP A 378 27.03 1.53 -21.42
N GLY A 379 27.51 2.26 -20.41
CA GLY A 379 28.90 2.61 -20.20
C GLY A 379 29.34 3.90 -20.90
N LYS A 380 28.49 4.47 -21.76
CA LYS A 380 28.75 5.73 -22.47
C LYS A 380 27.80 6.84 -22.04
N ARG A 381 26.56 6.48 -21.72
CA ARG A 381 25.51 7.39 -21.26
C ARG A 381 24.83 6.84 -20.03
N PHE A 382 24.29 7.74 -19.20
CA PHE A 382 23.28 7.44 -18.19
C PHE A 382 21.92 7.78 -18.74
N TYR A 383 20.96 6.89 -18.55
CA TYR A 383 19.55 7.10 -18.87
C TYR A 383 18.78 7.12 -17.56
N ILE A 384 18.13 8.24 -17.27
CA ILE A 384 17.31 8.40 -16.07
C ILE A 384 15.84 8.31 -16.49
N TYR A 385 15.16 7.27 -16.03
CA TYR A 385 13.74 7.07 -16.27
C TYR A 385 12.91 7.71 -15.16
N ARG A 386 11.90 8.49 -15.54
CA ARG A 386 10.83 8.96 -14.65
C ARG A 386 9.62 8.03 -14.68
N ASN A 387 9.36 7.45 -15.84
CA ASN A 387 8.42 6.37 -16.15
C ASN A 387 8.87 5.74 -17.47
N ALA A 388 8.09 4.80 -18.00
CA ALA A 388 8.44 4.10 -19.23
C ALA A 388 8.62 5.00 -20.47
N GLU A 389 7.94 6.13 -20.50
CA GLU A 389 7.90 7.05 -21.66
C GLU A 389 8.87 8.23 -21.56
N HIS A 390 9.28 8.59 -20.36
CA HIS A 390 10.08 9.78 -20.10
C HIS A 390 11.44 9.42 -19.54
N LYS A 391 12.47 9.59 -20.35
CA LYS A 391 13.87 9.43 -19.94
C LYS A 391 14.69 10.68 -20.27
N THR A 392 15.70 10.92 -19.45
CA THR A 392 16.74 11.93 -19.68
C THR A 392 18.05 11.23 -19.95
N GLU A 393 18.82 11.71 -20.90
CA GLU A 393 20.15 11.16 -21.24
C GLU A 393 21.24 12.10 -20.77
N LEU A 394 22.25 11.56 -20.10
CA LEU A 394 23.43 12.31 -19.63
C LEU A 394 24.70 11.55 -20.04
N PRO A 395 25.84 12.26 -20.30
CA PRO A 395 27.09 11.57 -20.54
C PRO A 395 27.53 10.77 -19.32
N ASN A 396 27.99 9.55 -19.54
CA ASN A 396 28.65 8.74 -18.52
C ASN A 396 30.18 8.89 -18.65
N ARG A 397 30.77 9.70 -17.75
CA ARG A 397 32.23 9.91 -17.68
C ARG A 397 32.94 8.92 -16.76
N ILE A 398 32.20 8.03 -16.11
CA ILE A 398 32.74 6.98 -15.23
C ILE A 398 33.12 5.77 -16.05
N GLY A 399 32.28 5.35 -16.98
CA GLY A 399 32.48 4.17 -17.84
C GLY A 399 31.58 3.00 -17.47
N LYS A 400 32.02 1.80 -17.81
CA LYS A 400 31.22 0.55 -17.66
C LYS A 400 31.11 0.05 -16.22
N HIS A 401 31.96 0.50 -15.32
CA HIS A 401 31.99 0.11 -13.93
C HIS A 401 31.66 1.33 -13.08
N PHE A 402 30.52 1.31 -12.41
CA PHE A 402 30.02 2.41 -11.61
C PHE A 402 29.13 1.93 -10.48
N PHE A 403 28.91 2.79 -9.50
CA PHE A 403 27.92 2.59 -8.43
C PHE A 403 26.69 3.44 -8.73
N ALA A 404 25.52 2.87 -8.54
CA ALA A 404 24.24 3.58 -8.60
C ALA A 404 23.57 3.60 -7.23
N ARG A 405 22.96 4.72 -6.88
CA ARG A 405 22.22 4.89 -5.64
C ARG A 405 20.89 5.60 -5.91
N LEU A 406 19.84 5.03 -5.36
CA LEU A 406 18.50 5.61 -5.34
C LEU A 406 18.15 5.98 -3.91
N HIS A 407 17.75 7.23 -3.71
CA HIS A 407 17.28 7.76 -2.44
C HIS A 407 15.83 8.17 -2.60
N ASN A 408 14.92 7.39 -1.99
CA ASN A 408 13.48 7.62 -2.09
C ASN A 408 12.92 7.99 -0.72
N CYS A 409 12.58 9.25 -0.54
CA CYS A 409 11.97 9.76 0.69
C CYS A 409 10.60 10.35 0.37
N GLY A 410 9.54 9.76 0.97
CA GLY A 410 8.18 10.22 0.75
C GLY A 410 7.76 10.17 -0.72
N ASN A 411 8.15 9.13 -1.45
CA ASN A 411 7.93 9.00 -2.90
C ASN A 411 8.61 10.09 -3.76
N ARG A 412 9.63 10.74 -3.21
CA ARG A 412 10.48 11.67 -3.96
C ARG A 412 11.85 11.03 -4.15
N LEU A 413 12.19 10.77 -5.40
CA LEU A 413 13.35 9.97 -5.79
C LEU A 413 14.51 10.86 -6.24
N SER A 414 15.69 10.66 -5.65
CA SER A 414 16.96 11.17 -6.14
C SER A 414 17.81 10.03 -6.69
N VAL A 415 18.52 10.30 -7.78
CA VAL A 415 19.39 9.36 -8.49
C VAL A 415 20.81 9.86 -8.41
N GLU A 416 21.72 9.01 -7.94
CA GLU A 416 23.12 9.33 -7.77
C GLU A 416 24.00 8.23 -8.37
N VAL A 417 25.16 8.59 -8.87
CA VAL A 417 26.19 7.67 -9.37
C VAL A 417 27.55 8.00 -8.76
N SER A 418 28.41 7.01 -8.71
CA SER A 418 29.76 7.16 -8.18
C SER A 418 30.72 6.23 -8.91
N LYS A 419 32.00 6.65 -8.97
CA LYS A 419 33.08 5.85 -9.49
C LYS A 419 33.62 4.84 -8.44
N ASP A 420 33.59 5.23 -7.18
CA ASP A 420 34.26 4.54 -6.07
C ASP A 420 33.29 4.11 -4.94
N GLY A 421 32.04 4.56 -4.97
CA GLY A 421 31.08 4.32 -3.89
C GLY A 421 31.19 5.27 -2.72
N GLU A 422 32.09 6.24 -2.76
CA GLU A 422 32.32 7.22 -1.70
C GLU A 422 31.91 8.63 -2.12
N GLU A 423 32.37 9.09 -3.28
CA GLU A 423 32.00 10.38 -3.85
C GLU A 423 30.86 10.21 -4.86
N TRP A 424 29.76 10.91 -4.61
CA TRP A 424 28.51 10.76 -5.38
C TRP A 424 28.16 12.02 -6.18
N THR A 425 27.75 11.79 -7.42
CA THR A 425 27.22 12.83 -8.30
C THR A 425 25.71 12.65 -8.43
N VAL A 426 24.94 13.69 -8.13
CA VAL A 426 23.49 13.70 -8.30
C VAL A 426 23.16 13.89 -9.77
N LEU A 427 22.46 12.94 -10.38
CA LEU A 427 22.00 13.00 -11.77
C LEU A 427 20.58 13.55 -11.89
N ALA A 428 19.74 13.24 -10.90
CA ALA A 428 18.38 13.76 -10.81
C ALA A 428 17.97 13.82 -9.35
N SER A 429 17.11 14.75 -9.01
CA SER A 429 16.56 14.89 -7.67
C SER A 429 15.09 15.24 -7.72
N ASP A 430 14.41 14.97 -6.63
CA ASP A 430 13.02 15.35 -6.40
C ASP A 430 12.05 14.87 -7.50
N MET A 431 12.29 13.65 -8.02
CA MET A 431 11.38 13.01 -8.97
C MET A 431 10.21 12.40 -8.22
N ASP A 432 9.00 12.77 -8.60
CA ASP A 432 7.78 12.22 -8.01
C ASP A 432 7.49 10.83 -8.58
N VAL A 433 7.55 9.80 -7.73
CA VAL A 433 7.21 8.41 -8.07
C VAL A 433 5.92 7.94 -7.40
N SER A 434 5.20 8.83 -6.74
CA SER A 434 3.98 8.50 -5.97
C SER A 434 2.84 7.93 -6.84
N SER A 435 2.85 8.21 -8.14
CA SER A 435 1.83 7.73 -9.08
C SER A 435 2.07 6.31 -9.59
N LEU A 436 3.22 5.69 -9.28
CA LEU A 436 3.60 4.38 -9.80
C LEU A 436 2.98 3.25 -8.96
N HIS A 437 1.68 3.08 -9.08
CA HIS A 437 0.90 2.10 -8.32
C HIS A 437 -0.41 1.70 -9.03
N HIS A 438 -1.18 0.81 -8.40
CA HIS A 438 -2.39 0.19 -8.93
C HIS A 438 -3.41 1.18 -9.50
N ASN A 439 -3.73 2.26 -8.79
CA ASN A 439 -4.80 3.18 -9.20
C ASN A 439 -4.52 3.88 -10.55
N ASN A 440 -3.26 3.96 -10.96
CA ASN A 440 -2.86 4.56 -12.24
C ASN A 440 -2.50 3.54 -13.32
N TYR A 441 -1.96 2.38 -12.94
CA TYR A 441 -1.38 1.43 -13.88
C TYR A 441 -2.03 0.05 -13.84
N GLY A 442 -3.04 -0.15 -13.00
CA GLY A 442 -3.66 -1.45 -12.79
C GLY A 442 -2.71 -2.46 -12.13
N GLY A 443 -3.12 -3.72 -12.08
CA GLY A 443 -2.37 -4.76 -11.40
C GLY A 443 -2.34 -4.59 -9.88
N PHE A 444 -1.77 -5.54 -9.18
CA PHE A 444 -1.72 -5.57 -7.71
C PHE A 444 -0.28 -5.75 -7.22
N TYR A 445 0.62 -4.96 -7.77
CA TYR A 445 2.06 -5.04 -7.51
C TYR A 445 2.50 -3.91 -6.57
N ALA A 446 3.80 -3.85 -6.30
CA ALA A 446 4.43 -2.74 -5.61
C ALA A 446 5.58 -2.17 -6.43
N LEU A 447 5.98 -0.95 -6.10
CA LEU A 447 7.16 -0.32 -6.67
C LEU A 447 8.40 -0.92 -6.01
N ARG A 448 8.92 -2.01 -6.59
CA ARG A 448 10.04 -2.78 -6.05
C ARG A 448 11.37 -2.26 -6.53
N VAL A 449 12.41 -2.50 -5.74
CA VAL A 449 13.79 -2.22 -6.12
C VAL A 449 14.28 -3.30 -7.05
N GLY A 450 14.83 -2.91 -8.21
CA GLY A 450 15.22 -3.83 -9.26
C GLY A 450 16.64 -3.65 -9.77
N LEU A 451 17.30 -4.78 -10.00
CA LEU A 451 18.50 -4.88 -10.84
C LEU A 451 18.05 -5.19 -12.26
N PHE A 452 18.58 -4.45 -13.22
CA PHE A 452 18.14 -4.51 -14.60
C PHE A 452 19.30 -4.80 -15.56
N SER A 453 19.06 -5.68 -16.55
CA SER A 453 20.01 -5.96 -17.62
C SER A 453 19.28 -6.23 -18.93
N ALA A 454 19.66 -5.52 -19.97
CA ALA A 454 19.12 -5.71 -21.32
C ALA A 454 20.22 -5.65 -22.39
N GLY A 455 19.92 -6.17 -23.57
CA GLY A 455 20.86 -6.27 -24.68
C GLY A 455 21.50 -7.65 -24.79
N LYS A 456 22.80 -7.69 -25.00
CA LYS A 456 23.59 -8.93 -25.20
C LYS A 456 24.54 -9.18 -24.03
N GLY A 457 24.92 -10.44 -23.83
CA GLY A 457 25.86 -10.83 -22.79
C GLY A 457 25.27 -10.73 -21.39
N SER A 458 26.12 -10.47 -20.42
CA SER A 458 25.76 -10.39 -19.02
C SER A 458 26.23 -9.09 -18.39
N SER A 459 25.52 -8.64 -17.38
CA SER A 459 25.90 -7.51 -16.53
C SER A 459 26.19 -8.01 -15.11
N GLY A 460 27.15 -7.38 -14.43
CA GLY A 460 27.56 -7.75 -13.08
C GLY A 460 27.01 -6.80 -12.02
N PHE A 461 26.56 -7.38 -10.91
CA PHE A 461 26.05 -6.64 -9.76
C PHE A 461 26.73 -7.14 -8.50
N SER A 462 27.17 -6.23 -7.64
CA SER A 462 27.79 -6.56 -6.37
C SER A 462 27.43 -5.52 -5.31
N ARG A 463 27.58 -5.89 -4.04
CA ARG A 463 27.36 -4.99 -2.90
C ARG A 463 26.01 -4.29 -2.96
N PHE A 464 24.94 -5.03 -3.14
CA PHE A 464 23.60 -4.49 -3.08
C PHE A 464 23.24 -4.13 -1.63
N ARG A 465 22.81 -2.90 -1.41
CA ARG A 465 22.42 -2.39 -0.10
C ARG A 465 21.03 -1.78 -0.15
N TYR A 466 20.25 -2.12 0.84
CA TYR A 466 18.96 -1.49 1.12
C TYR A 466 18.96 -1.08 2.59
N ARG A 467 18.62 0.14 2.87
CA ARG A 467 18.51 0.64 4.23
C ARG A 467 17.38 1.65 4.38
N ASN A 468 16.82 1.73 5.58
CA ASN A 468 15.99 2.86 5.98
C ASN A 468 16.82 4.15 5.87
N ALA A 469 16.21 5.22 5.39
CA ALA A 469 16.87 6.51 5.24
C ALA A 469 16.16 7.59 6.05
N VAL A 470 16.94 8.59 6.46
CA VAL A 470 16.40 9.82 7.03
C VAL A 470 16.24 10.83 5.91
N PRO A 471 15.10 11.55 5.79
CA PRO A 471 14.94 12.62 4.83
C PRO A 471 16.06 13.65 4.95
N ARG A 472 16.60 14.08 3.81
CA ARG A 472 17.61 15.13 3.75
C ARG A 472 16.94 16.49 3.88
N GLU A 473 17.67 17.50 4.36
CA GLU A 473 17.12 18.86 4.52
C GLU A 473 16.47 19.40 3.23
N LYS A 474 17.05 19.07 2.08
CA LYS A 474 16.54 19.47 0.76
C LYS A 474 15.38 18.64 0.23
N ASP A 475 15.06 17.53 0.89
CA ASP A 475 13.97 16.67 0.44
C ASP A 475 12.62 17.32 0.78
N MET A 476 11.70 17.29 -0.17
CA MET A 476 10.33 17.71 0.08
C MET A 476 9.69 16.70 1.05
N SER A 477 9.19 17.20 2.18
CA SER A 477 8.59 16.34 3.21
C SER A 477 7.11 16.07 2.96
N ALA A 478 6.39 17.08 2.42
CA ALA A 478 4.95 16.96 2.22
C ALA A 478 4.41 18.09 1.35
N TYR A 479 3.19 17.88 0.85
CA TYR A 479 2.34 18.91 0.28
C TYR A 479 1.35 19.39 1.32
N LEU A 480 1.12 20.70 1.39
CA LEU A 480 0.11 21.30 2.25
C LEU A 480 -1.02 21.87 1.40
N MET A 481 -2.24 21.48 1.70
CA MET A 481 -3.45 22.03 1.11
C MET A 481 -4.18 22.89 2.13
N VAL A 482 -4.62 24.03 1.72
CA VAL A 482 -5.53 24.89 2.49
C VAL A 482 -6.88 24.97 1.78
N PHE A 483 -7.97 24.92 2.54
CA PHE A 483 -9.33 24.96 1.99
C PHE A 483 -10.33 25.47 3.03
N HIS A 484 -11.51 25.82 2.57
CA HIS A 484 -12.64 26.15 3.44
C HIS A 484 -13.76 25.12 3.26
N LYS A 485 -14.70 25.12 4.19
CA LYS A 485 -15.96 24.39 4.07
C LYS A 485 -17.12 25.35 4.32
N ASP A 486 -18.19 25.20 3.54
CA ASP A 486 -19.39 26.03 3.69
C ASP A 486 -20.13 25.80 5.01
N GLU A 487 -19.93 24.65 5.62
CA GLU A 487 -20.54 24.29 6.91
C GLU A 487 -20.06 25.16 8.07
N ASP A 488 -18.78 25.54 8.08
CA ASP A 488 -18.15 26.20 9.21
C ASP A 488 -17.41 27.50 8.83
N HIS A 489 -17.19 27.76 7.54
CA HIS A 489 -16.45 28.92 7.04
C HIS A 489 -15.09 29.13 7.73
N GLY A 490 -14.47 28.05 8.15
CA GLY A 490 -13.15 28.02 8.79
C GLY A 490 -12.03 27.69 7.83
N LEU A 491 -10.82 27.94 8.26
CA LEU A 491 -9.61 27.52 7.57
C LEU A 491 -9.32 26.05 7.92
N HIS A 492 -9.33 25.21 6.90
CA HIS A 492 -8.94 23.80 6.99
C HIS A 492 -7.58 23.59 6.33
N MET A 493 -6.85 22.64 6.82
CA MET A 493 -5.59 22.19 6.25
C MET A 493 -5.56 20.67 6.13
N ALA A 494 -4.91 20.20 5.09
CA ALA A 494 -4.60 18.80 4.89
C ALA A 494 -3.18 18.64 4.40
N ILE A 495 -2.58 17.52 4.73
CA ILE A 495 -1.20 17.21 4.38
C ILE A 495 -1.14 15.95 3.54
N SER A 496 -0.23 15.91 2.57
CA SER A 496 -0.02 14.76 1.71
C SER A 496 1.46 14.52 1.49
N PRO A 497 1.95 13.27 1.57
CA PRO A 497 3.30 12.93 1.17
C PRO A 497 3.49 12.83 -0.35
N ASP A 498 2.40 12.63 -1.10
CA ASP A 498 2.44 12.30 -2.54
C ASP A 498 1.73 13.34 -3.45
N GLY A 499 1.01 14.30 -2.87
CA GLY A 499 0.24 15.30 -3.63
C GLY A 499 -1.09 14.81 -4.19
N TYR A 500 -1.43 13.54 -4.00
CA TYR A 500 -2.69 12.93 -4.46
C TYR A 500 -3.62 12.57 -3.32
N THR A 501 -3.06 12.12 -2.23
CA THR A 501 -3.79 11.65 -1.07
C THR A 501 -3.55 12.60 0.10
N PHE A 502 -4.59 13.31 0.52
CA PHE A 502 -4.51 14.31 1.57
C PHE A 502 -5.20 13.85 2.85
N THR A 503 -4.50 13.97 3.96
CA THR A 503 -5.03 13.70 5.30
C THR A 503 -5.34 15.02 5.99
N ALA A 504 -6.61 15.21 6.38
CA ALA A 504 -7.04 16.41 7.06
C ALA A 504 -6.36 16.55 8.43
N LEU A 505 -5.88 17.74 8.73
CA LEU A 505 -5.36 18.08 10.06
C LEU A 505 -6.51 18.38 11.02
N ASN A 506 -6.23 18.32 12.33
CA ASN A 506 -7.19 18.60 13.40
C ASN A 506 -8.48 17.75 13.30
N GLU A 507 -8.34 16.48 12.91
CA GLU A 507 -9.48 15.54 12.77
C GLU A 507 -10.58 16.06 11.82
N GLY A 508 -10.20 16.81 10.79
CA GLY A 508 -11.14 17.38 9.82
C GLY A 508 -11.89 18.62 10.31
N LYS A 509 -11.57 19.11 11.53
CA LYS A 509 -12.09 20.37 12.05
C LYS A 509 -11.25 21.54 11.56
N PRO A 510 -11.77 22.78 11.58
CA PRO A 510 -10.97 23.95 11.23
C PRO A 510 -9.70 24.06 12.10
N VAL A 511 -8.57 24.33 11.46
CA VAL A 511 -7.34 24.67 12.20
C VAL A 511 -7.39 26.09 12.74
N ILE A 512 -8.16 26.98 12.09
CA ILE A 512 -8.49 28.31 12.58
C ILE A 512 -9.97 28.56 12.28
N ALA A 513 -10.72 28.94 13.32
CA ALA A 513 -12.13 29.27 13.14
C ALA A 513 -12.29 30.62 12.43
N GLY A 514 -13.15 30.67 11.41
CA GLY A 514 -13.33 31.86 10.57
C GLY A 514 -13.87 33.07 11.33
N ASP A 515 -14.72 32.83 12.33
CA ASP A 515 -15.30 33.90 13.18
C ASP A 515 -14.27 34.56 14.10
N THR A 516 -13.09 33.96 14.28
CA THR A 516 -12.01 34.52 15.08
C THR A 516 -11.08 35.43 14.31
N ILE A 517 -11.07 35.36 12.96
CA ILE A 517 -10.11 36.07 12.12
C ILE A 517 -10.75 37.01 11.10
N ALA A 518 -12.01 36.79 10.71
CA ALA A 518 -12.68 37.55 9.67
C ALA A 518 -13.68 38.55 10.24
N GLU A 519 -13.81 39.73 9.63
CA GLU A 519 -14.83 40.71 10.01
C GLU A 519 -16.23 40.19 9.76
N GLN A 520 -16.43 39.43 8.67
CA GLN A 520 -17.70 38.81 8.32
C GLN A 520 -17.90 37.44 8.97
N LYS A 521 -17.07 37.07 9.93
CA LYS A 521 -17.18 35.82 10.69
C LYS A 521 -17.01 34.53 9.89
N GLY A 522 -16.35 34.64 8.73
CA GLY A 522 -16.05 33.50 7.89
C GLY A 522 -14.96 33.80 6.89
N ILE A 523 -14.24 32.77 6.46
CA ILE A 523 -13.26 32.85 5.38
C ILE A 523 -13.62 31.92 4.25
N ARG A 524 -13.18 32.26 3.05
CA ARG A 524 -13.32 31.46 1.85
C ARG A 524 -12.03 31.54 1.01
N ASP A 525 -11.90 30.61 0.08
CA ASP A 525 -10.87 30.59 -0.95
C ASP A 525 -9.45 30.88 -0.43
N PRO A 526 -8.98 30.11 0.57
CA PRO A 526 -7.64 30.34 1.11
C PRO A 526 -6.57 29.95 0.08
N HIS A 527 -5.51 30.75 0.02
CA HIS A 527 -4.31 30.47 -0.74
C HIS A 527 -3.10 30.58 0.17
N ILE A 528 -2.17 29.62 0.10
CA ILE A 528 -0.95 29.63 0.89
C ILE A 528 0.28 29.63 -0.03
N PHE A 529 1.27 30.42 0.34
CA PHE A 529 2.53 30.55 -0.38
C PHE A 529 3.69 30.58 0.61
N ARG A 530 4.75 29.84 0.32
CA ARG A 530 5.97 29.91 1.11
C ARG A 530 6.93 30.90 0.48
N GLY A 531 7.21 31.99 1.17
CA GLY A 531 8.08 33.05 0.69
C GLY A 531 9.56 32.68 0.70
N PRO A 532 10.40 33.46 0.01
CA PRO A 532 11.85 33.25 0.01
C PRO A 532 12.49 33.41 1.39
N ASP A 533 11.81 34.10 2.30
CA ASP A 533 12.19 34.23 3.70
C ASP A 533 11.90 32.99 4.56
N GLY A 534 11.28 31.96 3.94
CA GLY A 534 10.89 30.73 4.61
C GLY A 534 9.58 30.81 5.37
N ALA A 535 8.94 31.97 5.44
CA ALA A 535 7.65 32.15 6.08
C ALA A 535 6.50 31.72 5.16
N PHE A 536 5.38 31.35 5.76
CA PHE A 536 4.13 31.02 5.08
C PHE A 536 3.24 32.26 5.05
N TYR A 537 2.74 32.59 3.88
CA TYR A 537 1.82 33.69 3.63
C TYR A 537 0.47 33.13 3.21
N LEU A 538 -0.58 33.54 3.90
CA LEU A 538 -1.94 33.06 3.70
C LEU A 538 -2.83 34.25 3.34
N SER A 539 -3.61 34.11 2.28
CA SER A 539 -4.63 35.09 1.91
C SER A 539 -5.99 34.41 1.76
N MET A 540 -7.03 35.08 2.21
CA MET A 540 -8.38 34.53 2.25
C MET A 540 -9.41 35.60 1.98
N THR A 541 -10.51 35.22 1.34
CA THR A 541 -11.72 36.04 1.22
C THR A 541 -12.37 36.19 2.58
N ASP A 542 -12.67 37.42 2.99
CA ASP A 542 -13.44 37.70 4.19
C ASP A 542 -14.93 37.67 3.85
N LEU A 543 -15.57 36.52 4.04
CA LEU A 543 -16.98 36.34 3.68
C LEU A 543 -17.56 35.11 4.39
N HIS A 544 -18.76 35.29 4.97
CA HIS A 544 -19.61 34.23 5.47
C HIS A 544 -20.96 34.30 4.76
N ILE A 545 -21.22 33.38 3.83
CA ILE A 545 -22.43 33.43 2.96
C ILE A 545 -23.75 33.18 3.71
N TYR A 546 -23.70 32.57 4.90
CA TYR A 546 -24.84 32.32 5.76
C TYR A 546 -24.86 33.16 7.02
N ALA A 547 -24.07 34.26 7.06
CA ALA A 547 -23.86 35.02 8.29
C ALA A 547 -25.16 35.60 8.87
N GLN A 548 -26.05 36.10 8.01
CA GLN A 548 -27.36 36.59 8.44
C GLN A 548 -28.22 35.46 9.04
N ARG A 549 -28.32 34.33 8.35
CA ARG A 549 -29.07 33.16 8.82
C ARG A 549 -28.55 32.67 10.17
N ASP A 550 -27.23 32.65 10.32
CA ASP A 550 -26.55 32.13 11.51
C ASP A 550 -26.42 33.17 12.62
N GLY A 551 -26.96 34.39 12.44
CA GLY A 551 -26.98 35.44 13.46
C GLY A 551 -25.66 36.13 13.73
N TYR A 552 -24.70 36.05 12.84
CA TYR A 552 -23.36 36.64 12.98
C TYR A 552 -23.35 38.13 12.65
N ARG A 553 -24.23 38.59 11.77
CA ARG A 553 -24.30 39.99 11.35
C ARG A 553 -25.70 40.33 10.83
N ASP A 554 -25.97 41.62 10.72
CA ASP A 554 -27.13 42.16 10.02
C ASP A 554 -26.92 42.14 8.48
N THR A 555 -27.80 42.79 7.77
CA THR A 555 -27.81 42.81 6.30
C THR A 555 -26.80 43.76 5.65
N GLU A 556 -25.99 44.50 6.44
CA GLU A 556 -25.04 45.48 5.90
C GLU A 556 -24.09 44.90 4.83
N TRP A 557 -23.70 43.64 5.02
CA TRP A 557 -22.78 42.94 4.14
C TRP A 557 -23.47 42.14 3.03
N GLU A 558 -24.79 42.15 2.99
CA GLU A 558 -25.57 41.33 2.09
C GLU A 558 -26.27 42.21 1.05
N ARG A 559 -26.45 41.65 -0.16
CA ARG A 559 -27.23 42.33 -1.18
C ARG A 559 -28.71 42.29 -0.82
N ASP A 560 -29.39 43.39 -1.07
CA ASP A 560 -30.82 43.51 -0.87
C ASP A 560 -31.58 42.36 -1.52
N GLY A 561 -32.50 41.76 -0.77
CA GLY A 561 -33.37 40.69 -1.25
C GLY A 561 -32.71 39.35 -1.53
N LYS A 562 -31.48 39.14 -1.08
CA LYS A 562 -30.76 37.86 -1.23
C LYS A 562 -30.67 37.13 0.08
N GLU A 563 -30.95 35.83 0.05
CA GLU A 563 -30.85 34.92 1.21
C GLU A 563 -29.41 34.75 1.67
N TYR A 564 -28.46 34.81 0.75
CA TYR A 564 -27.04 34.61 1.01
C TYR A 564 -26.26 35.91 0.81
N GLY A 565 -25.25 36.10 1.60
CA GLY A 565 -24.40 37.30 1.58
C GLY A 565 -23.38 37.37 0.46
N TRP A 566 -23.74 36.88 -0.72
CA TRP A 566 -22.87 36.92 -1.90
C TRP A 566 -22.70 38.35 -2.42
N GLY A 567 -21.46 38.75 -2.66
CA GLY A 567 -21.17 39.94 -3.40
C GLY A 567 -21.07 41.22 -2.59
N ASN A 568 -21.00 41.15 -1.28
CA ASN A 568 -20.76 42.29 -0.41
C ASN A 568 -19.57 42.10 0.50
N ASN A 569 -18.53 41.46 0.05
CA ASN A 569 -17.28 41.42 0.79
C ASN A 569 -16.33 42.50 0.25
N ARG A 570 -15.78 43.32 1.14
CA ARG A 570 -14.91 44.46 0.82
C ARG A 570 -13.52 44.26 1.37
N GLY A 571 -13.20 43.07 1.84
CA GLY A 571 -11.98 42.80 2.54
C GLY A 571 -11.38 41.45 2.32
N LEU A 572 -10.15 41.31 2.73
CA LEU A 572 -9.37 40.10 2.74
C LEU A 572 -8.78 39.88 4.14
N VAL A 573 -8.50 38.63 4.46
CA VAL A 573 -7.71 38.27 5.63
C VAL A 573 -6.33 37.83 5.15
N LEU A 574 -5.29 38.49 5.62
CA LEU A 574 -3.90 38.19 5.31
C LEU A 574 -3.20 37.72 6.59
N MET A 575 -2.49 36.61 6.50
CA MET A 575 -1.80 36.05 7.66
C MET A 575 -0.38 35.61 7.28
N LYS A 576 0.53 35.63 8.25
CA LYS A 576 1.90 35.20 8.11
C LYS A 576 2.30 34.31 9.28
N SER A 577 2.99 33.20 9.00
CA SER A 577 3.52 32.31 10.01
C SER A 577 4.88 31.73 9.60
N TRP A 578 5.72 31.45 10.60
CA TRP A 578 7.00 30.77 10.39
C TRP A 578 6.90 29.25 10.68
N ASP A 579 5.85 28.82 11.37
CA ASP A 579 5.70 27.46 11.87
C ASP A 579 4.33 26.83 11.61
N LEU A 580 3.43 27.54 10.91
CA LEU A 580 2.04 27.13 10.64
C LEU A 580 1.16 27.00 11.90
N ILE A 581 1.67 27.41 13.05
CA ILE A 581 0.97 27.35 14.35
C ILE A 581 0.70 28.75 14.87
N HIS A 582 1.71 29.60 14.88
CA HIS A 582 1.62 30.98 15.37
C HIS A 582 1.50 31.94 14.19
N TRP A 583 0.44 32.72 14.17
CA TRP A 583 0.08 33.58 13.05
C TRP A 583 0.03 35.05 13.46
N LYS A 584 0.58 35.90 12.59
CA LYS A 584 0.31 37.33 12.57
C LYS A 584 -0.74 37.59 11.51
N ARG A 585 -1.69 38.53 11.79
CA ARG A 585 -2.82 38.80 10.93
C ARG A 585 -2.97 40.28 10.61
N THR A 586 -3.41 40.56 9.40
CA THR A 586 -3.87 41.86 8.94
C THR A 586 -5.17 41.66 8.17
N ASN A 587 -6.20 42.39 8.57
CA ASN A 587 -7.46 42.45 7.85
C ASN A 587 -7.46 43.67 6.94
N LEU A 588 -7.61 43.45 5.66
CA LEU A 588 -7.59 44.50 4.65
C LEU A 588 -9.02 44.87 4.28
N ARG A 589 -9.35 46.18 4.31
CA ARG A 589 -10.62 46.74 3.83
C ARG A 589 -10.34 47.68 2.68
N PHE A 590 -10.79 47.31 1.47
CA PHE A 590 -10.55 48.08 0.27
C PHE A 590 -11.20 49.46 0.30
N ASP A 591 -12.43 49.57 0.78
CA ASP A 591 -13.16 50.82 0.93
C ASP A 591 -12.51 51.80 1.90
N LYS A 592 -11.64 51.33 2.80
CA LYS A 592 -10.88 52.16 3.74
C LYS A 592 -9.48 52.49 3.29
N LEU A 593 -8.98 51.82 2.24
CA LEU A 593 -7.63 52.06 1.73
C LEU A 593 -7.55 53.32 0.87
N SER A 594 -8.56 53.54 0.05
CA SER A 594 -8.59 54.68 -0.90
C SER A 594 -10.02 54.94 -1.34
N ALA A 595 -10.33 56.21 -1.60
CA ALA A 595 -11.61 56.60 -2.19
C ALA A 595 -11.86 55.94 -3.55
N ALA A 596 -10.80 55.55 -4.26
CA ALA A 596 -10.91 54.83 -5.54
C ALA A 596 -11.55 53.44 -5.39
N TYR A 597 -11.53 52.86 -4.18
CA TYR A 597 -12.08 51.55 -3.91
C TYR A 597 -13.40 51.59 -3.12
N SER A 598 -14.02 52.74 -2.96
CA SER A 598 -15.25 52.93 -2.20
C SER A 598 -16.41 52.05 -2.69
N GLU A 599 -16.42 51.75 -4.01
CA GLU A 599 -17.48 50.96 -4.65
C GLU A 599 -17.19 49.47 -4.77
N VAL A 600 -16.09 48.97 -4.17
CA VAL A 600 -15.76 47.57 -4.19
C VAL A 600 -16.82 46.77 -3.44
N GLY A 601 -17.48 45.88 -4.15
CA GLY A 601 -18.53 45.01 -3.62
C GLY A 601 -18.14 43.55 -3.49
N CYS A 602 -17.12 43.13 -4.25
CA CYS A 602 -16.63 41.75 -4.27
C CYS A 602 -15.11 41.73 -4.37
N ALA A 603 -14.45 41.24 -3.35
CA ALA A 603 -13.01 40.98 -3.33
C ALA A 603 -12.80 39.50 -2.97
N TRP A 604 -12.65 38.66 -4.00
CA TRP A 604 -12.69 37.20 -3.87
C TRP A 604 -11.40 36.52 -4.30
N ALA A 605 -11.17 35.35 -3.73
CA ALA A 605 -10.17 34.38 -4.14
C ALA A 605 -8.76 35.00 -4.35
N PRO A 606 -8.18 35.59 -3.30
CA PRO A 606 -6.88 36.23 -3.40
C PRO A 606 -5.77 35.18 -3.56
N GLU A 607 -4.75 35.55 -4.31
CA GLU A 607 -3.53 34.79 -4.47
C GLU A 607 -2.33 35.60 -4.01
N VAL A 608 -1.38 34.96 -3.33
CA VAL A 608 -0.11 35.56 -2.91
C VAL A 608 1.03 34.87 -3.64
N PHE A 609 1.90 35.67 -4.21
CA PHE A 609 3.13 35.23 -4.87
C PHE A 609 4.25 36.23 -4.63
N PHE A 610 5.50 35.81 -4.94
CA PHE A 610 6.70 36.66 -4.83
C PHE A 610 7.34 36.88 -6.19
#